data_b30da368ac36799d790b976b34bcec15
#
_entry.id   b30da368ac36799d790b976b34bcec15
#
_cell.length_a   1.000
_cell.length_b   1.000
_cell.length_c   1.000
_cell.angle_alpha   90.00
_cell.angle_beta   90.00
_cell.angle_gamma   90.00
#
_symmetry.space_group_name_H-M   'P 1'
#
loop_
_entity.id
_entity.type
_entity.pdbx_description
1 polymer ?
#
loop_
_entity_poly.entity_id
_entity_poly.type
_entity_poly.pdbx_seq_one_letter_code
_entity_poly.pdbx_strand_id
1 'polypeptide(L)'
;MPAAAAPLFDPRTIIVMASVMSLLMGGVMFFQRRIYPANIHGLRHWAIAPFLCFIATALFAMRGFIPDLISSAAGNLILLSGAALFFWGSQRFHDIAPTYRLWGAILAACAPLFVWFLVVEPRYEVRVLLFTGVMLTIMAAHARLLLTVDSSNVFTRPTGYLLVLQCGFLLLRMVEVLLGHSLAGLLDPSGAQVTYLMAFTFIFLILSVALILMAAERMRMEFEHLATYDSLTSTLTRRAWLESCGREVERCRRHGHGMSLMMMDMDHFKSVNDTHGHPMGDRVLVDFAQRVRLQLRLPDRLGRFGGEEFVLLLPETALEDAVKVAQRIRASRRLSPDLPLCTVSIGVASYEEQSDTLNSLLARADAALYRAKDLGRNRVETERAMLP
;
A
#
# COMPACT_ATOMS: atom_id res chain seq x y z
N MET A 1 -38.74 32.74 29.98
CA MET A 1 -38.01 31.96 28.97
C MET A 1 -36.56 32.00 29.29
N PRO A 2 -35.86 30.88 29.55
CA PRO A 2 -34.42 30.94 29.77
C PRO A 2 -33.79 31.37 28.47
N ALA A 3 -32.91 32.36 28.49
CA ALA A 3 -32.07 32.81 27.40
C ALA A 3 -31.34 31.59 26.87
N ALA A 4 -31.57 31.22 25.62
CA ALA A 4 -30.80 30.16 24.95
C ALA A 4 -29.31 30.57 25.05
N ALA A 5 -28.50 29.75 25.69
CA ALA A 5 -27.08 29.98 25.79
C ALA A 5 -26.55 30.21 24.37
N ALA A 6 -25.87 31.33 24.14
CA ALA A 6 -25.24 31.63 22.87
C ALA A 6 -24.34 30.45 22.51
N PRO A 7 -24.37 29.96 21.24
CA PRO A 7 -23.55 28.83 20.84
C PRO A 7 -22.08 29.16 21.08
N LEU A 8 -21.34 28.24 21.69
CA LEU A 8 -19.90 28.38 22.02
C LEU A 8 -19.04 28.69 20.78
N PHE A 9 -19.54 28.39 19.58
CA PHE A 9 -18.82 28.59 18.31
C PHE A 9 -19.75 29.20 17.24
N ASP A 10 -19.26 30.23 16.57
CA ASP A 10 -19.92 30.82 15.41
C ASP A 10 -19.72 29.94 14.17
N PRO A 11 -20.79 29.60 13.39
CA PRO A 11 -20.71 28.78 12.18
C PRO A 11 -19.68 29.27 11.15
N ARG A 12 -19.54 30.59 10.98
CA ARG A 12 -18.55 31.18 10.07
C ARG A 12 -17.13 30.88 10.51
N THR A 13 -16.86 30.96 11.80
CA THR A 13 -15.55 30.61 12.37
C THR A 13 -15.18 29.15 12.10
N ILE A 14 -16.13 28.21 12.26
CA ILE A 14 -15.92 26.80 11.97
C ILE A 14 -15.60 26.59 10.48
N ILE A 15 -16.32 27.26 9.58
CA ILE A 15 -16.10 27.18 8.13
C ILE A 15 -14.72 27.74 7.73
N VAL A 16 -14.29 28.86 8.36
CA VAL A 16 -12.94 29.41 8.14
C VAL A 16 -11.87 28.42 8.64
N MET A 17 -12.05 27.81 9.80
CA MET A 17 -11.14 26.76 10.31
C MET A 17 -11.09 25.57 9.34
N ALA A 18 -12.25 25.11 8.81
CA ALA A 18 -12.30 24.06 7.82
C ALA A 18 -11.53 24.43 6.53
N SER A 19 -11.60 25.70 6.11
CA SER A 19 -10.84 26.22 4.97
C SER A 19 -9.33 26.11 5.20
N VAL A 20 -8.85 26.61 6.35
CA VAL A 20 -7.42 26.56 6.69
C VAL A 20 -6.94 25.11 6.78
N MET A 21 -7.70 24.23 7.44
CA MET A 21 -7.38 22.80 7.53
C MET A 21 -7.32 22.13 6.15
N SER A 22 -8.27 22.46 5.25
CA SER A 22 -8.29 21.92 3.89
C SER A 22 -7.06 22.37 3.08
N LEU A 23 -6.65 23.63 3.22
CA LEU A 23 -5.46 24.16 2.56
C LEU A 23 -4.18 23.46 3.06
N LEU A 24 -4.04 23.31 4.39
CA LEU A 24 -2.90 22.65 5.00
C LEU A 24 -2.81 21.17 4.56
N MET A 25 -3.94 20.44 4.61
CA MET A 25 -3.99 19.03 4.17
C MET A 25 -3.70 18.89 2.67
N GLY A 26 -4.18 19.85 1.86
CA GLY A 26 -3.84 19.92 0.44
C GLY A 26 -2.35 20.07 0.21
N GLY A 27 -1.69 20.95 0.96
CA GLY A 27 -0.23 21.10 0.93
C GLY A 27 0.50 19.81 1.29
N VAL A 28 0.14 19.19 2.41
CA VAL A 28 0.75 17.93 2.87
C VAL A 28 0.59 16.82 1.80
N MET A 29 -0.62 16.60 1.28
CA MET A 29 -0.87 15.57 0.27
C MET A 29 -0.21 15.88 -1.07
N PHE A 30 -0.06 17.17 -1.41
CA PHE A 30 0.66 17.59 -2.62
C PHE A 30 2.15 17.25 -2.53
N PHE A 31 2.79 17.54 -1.40
CA PHE A 31 4.19 17.18 -1.17
C PHE A 31 4.38 15.65 -1.09
N GLN A 32 3.48 14.95 -0.40
CA GLN A 32 3.50 13.49 -0.35
C GLN A 32 3.48 12.87 -1.75
N ARG A 33 2.60 13.36 -2.64
CA ARG A 33 2.56 12.90 -4.04
C ARG A 33 3.88 13.11 -4.78
N ARG A 34 4.62 14.19 -4.48
CA ARG A 34 5.91 14.47 -5.13
C ARG A 34 7.04 13.56 -4.65
N ILE A 35 6.97 13.12 -3.41
CA ILE A 35 8.00 12.30 -2.77
C ILE A 35 7.78 10.82 -3.10
N TYR A 36 6.53 10.38 -3.24
CA TYR A 36 6.20 8.97 -3.40
C TYR A 36 6.35 8.51 -4.86
N PRO A 37 6.78 7.24 -5.07
CA PRO A 37 6.96 6.67 -6.39
C PRO A 37 5.66 6.67 -7.21
N ALA A 38 5.81 6.69 -8.55
CA ALA A 38 4.67 6.78 -9.47
C ALA A 38 3.77 5.53 -9.49
N ASN A 39 4.27 4.38 -9.00
CA ASN A 39 3.52 3.13 -8.88
C ASN A 39 2.45 3.16 -7.77
N ILE A 40 2.50 4.11 -6.83
CA ILE A 40 1.42 4.31 -5.86
C ILE A 40 0.36 5.21 -6.52
N HIS A 41 -0.65 4.55 -7.07
CA HIS A 41 -1.72 5.23 -7.79
C HIS A 41 -2.68 5.98 -6.85
N GLY A 42 -3.50 6.90 -7.39
CA GLY A 42 -4.54 7.61 -6.63
C GLY A 42 -4.10 8.88 -5.91
N LEU A 43 -2.83 9.02 -5.53
CA LEU A 43 -2.30 10.17 -4.78
C LEU A 43 -2.56 11.52 -5.47
N ARG A 44 -2.61 11.56 -6.81
CA ARG A 44 -2.92 12.78 -7.56
C ARG A 44 -4.33 13.30 -7.24
N HIS A 45 -5.30 12.41 -7.15
CA HIS A 45 -6.68 12.76 -6.83
C HIS A 45 -6.79 13.25 -5.39
N TRP A 46 -6.16 12.53 -4.45
CA TRP A 46 -6.12 12.92 -3.04
C TRP A 46 -5.42 14.27 -2.82
N ALA A 47 -4.37 14.57 -3.59
CA ALA A 47 -3.68 15.86 -3.50
C ALA A 47 -4.52 17.04 -3.99
N ILE A 48 -5.41 16.86 -4.98
CA ILE A 48 -6.25 17.92 -5.53
C ILE A 48 -7.53 18.12 -4.69
N ALA A 49 -8.10 17.06 -4.15
CA ALA A 49 -9.37 17.07 -3.43
C ALA A 49 -9.44 18.11 -2.30
N PRO A 50 -8.46 18.23 -1.38
CA PRO A 50 -8.49 19.21 -0.32
C PRO A 50 -8.43 20.66 -0.82
N PHE A 51 -7.79 20.94 -1.95
CA PHE A 51 -7.81 22.29 -2.54
C PHE A 51 -9.19 22.68 -3.05
N LEU A 52 -9.94 21.73 -3.62
CA LEU A 52 -11.35 21.98 -3.96
C LEU A 52 -12.19 22.19 -2.69
N CYS A 53 -11.96 21.42 -1.64
CA CYS A 53 -12.62 21.62 -0.35
C CYS A 53 -12.28 23.00 0.24
N PHE A 54 -11.02 23.45 0.16
CA PHE A 54 -10.60 24.78 0.55
C PHE A 54 -11.37 25.87 -0.22
N ILE A 55 -11.42 25.77 -1.56
CA ILE A 55 -12.11 26.76 -2.39
C ILE A 55 -13.61 26.80 -2.00
N ALA A 56 -14.27 25.65 -1.86
CA ALA A 56 -15.67 25.57 -1.49
C ALA A 56 -15.97 26.19 -0.12
N THR A 57 -15.17 25.83 0.90
CA THR A 57 -15.34 26.34 2.26
C THR A 57 -15.01 27.84 2.35
N ALA A 58 -14.01 28.33 1.61
CA ALA A 58 -13.73 29.75 1.51
C ALA A 58 -14.90 30.52 0.88
N LEU A 59 -15.52 29.99 -0.18
CA LEU A 59 -16.72 30.57 -0.79
C LEU A 59 -17.89 30.60 0.22
N PHE A 60 -18.07 29.55 1.02
CA PHE A 60 -19.10 29.52 2.07
C PHE A 60 -18.84 30.56 3.18
N ALA A 61 -17.60 30.77 3.59
CA ALA A 61 -17.23 31.78 4.58
C ALA A 61 -17.49 33.20 4.08
N MET A 62 -17.39 33.43 2.76
CA MET A 62 -17.66 34.73 2.13
C MET A 62 -19.14 34.97 1.83
N ARG A 63 -20.04 34.07 2.26
CA ARG A 63 -21.47 34.24 2.05
C ARG A 63 -21.99 35.55 2.70
N GLY A 64 -22.78 36.30 1.96
CA GLY A 64 -23.25 37.62 2.32
C GLY A 64 -22.34 38.77 1.86
N PHE A 65 -21.09 38.49 1.43
CA PHE A 65 -20.17 39.44 0.82
C PHE A 65 -20.05 39.27 -0.70
N ILE A 66 -20.34 38.08 -1.23
CA ILE A 66 -20.34 37.75 -2.67
C ILE A 66 -21.70 37.20 -3.08
N PRO A 67 -22.01 37.19 -4.39
CA PRO A 67 -23.29 36.67 -4.91
C PRO A 67 -23.56 35.25 -4.47
N ASP A 68 -24.79 34.94 -4.08
CA ASP A 68 -25.21 33.61 -3.62
C ASP A 68 -25.01 32.50 -4.67
N LEU A 69 -25.04 32.86 -5.95
CA LEU A 69 -24.71 31.93 -7.03
C LEU A 69 -23.30 31.35 -6.89
N ILE A 70 -22.34 32.15 -6.47
CA ILE A 70 -20.93 31.76 -6.29
C ILE A 70 -20.79 31.10 -4.92
N SER A 71 -21.27 31.75 -3.84
CA SER A 71 -21.05 31.26 -2.48
C SER A 71 -21.90 30.02 -2.13
N SER A 72 -22.99 29.74 -2.83
CA SER A 72 -23.88 28.61 -2.52
C SER A 72 -23.85 27.56 -3.64
N ALA A 73 -24.30 27.89 -4.87
CA ALA A 73 -24.43 26.90 -5.94
C ALA A 73 -23.02 26.36 -6.38
N ALA A 74 -22.08 27.26 -6.70
CA ALA A 74 -20.75 26.86 -7.09
C ALA A 74 -20.01 26.20 -5.90
N GLY A 75 -20.12 26.75 -4.67
CA GLY A 75 -19.51 26.17 -3.48
C GLY A 75 -19.93 24.72 -3.23
N ASN A 76 -21.23 24.41 -3.34
CA ASN A 76 -21.77 23.05 -3.20
C ASN A 76 -21.21 22.09 -4.25
N LEU A 77 -21.18 22.50 -5.52
CA LEU A 77 -20.66 21.68 -6.63
C LEU A 77 -19.14 21.39 -6.47
N ILE A 78 -18.39 22.42 -6.08
CA ILE A 78 -16.94 22.27 -5.84
C ILE A 78 -16.69 21.31 -4.67
N LEU A 79 -17.47 21.40 -3.58
CA LEU A 79 -17.31 20.51 -2.44
C LEU A 79 -17.66 19.06 -2.79
N LEU A 80 -18.76 18.83 -3.52
CA LEU A 80 -19.13 17.51 -4.03
C LEU A 80 -18.05 16.94 -4.98
N SER A 81 -17.45 17.79 -5.81
CA SER A 81 -16.35 17.40 -6.70
C SER A 81 -15.10 17.01 -5.90
N GLY A 82 -14.80 17.70 -4.81
CA GLY A 82 -13.74 17.33 -3.87
C GLY A 82 -13.97 15.94 -3.25
N ALA A 83 -15.20 15.68 -2.82
CA ALA A 83 -15.60 14.38 -2.28
C ALA A 83 -15.47 13.25 -3.33
N ALA A 84 -15.89 13.50 -4.56
CA ALA A 84 -15.74 12.56 -5.67
C ALA A 84 -14.25 12.28 -5.99
N LEU A 85 -13.38 13.29 -5.92
CA LEU A 85 -11.95 13.11 -6.10
C LEU A 85 -11.32 12.22 -5.01
N PHE A 86 -11.72 12.37 -3.75
CA PHE A 86 -11.29 11.44 -2.70
C PHE A 86 -11.67 10.00 -3.02
N PHE A 87 -12.91 9.78 -3.45
CA PHE A 87 -13.41 8.47 -3.84
C PHE A 87 -12.65 7.90 -5.05
N TRP A 88 -12.50 8.66 -6.14
CA TRP A 88 -11.73 8.23 -7.31
C TRP A 88 -10.26 7.96 -6.99
N GLY A 89 -9.68 8.74 -6.10
CA GLY A 89 -8.33 8.49 -5.57
C GLY A 89 -8.23 7.13 -4.89
N SER A 90 -9.22 6.79 -4.05
CA SER A 90 -9.26 5.49 -3.38
C SER A 90 -9.51 4.32 -4.34
N GLN A 91 -10.33 4.49 -5.38
CA GLN A 91 -10.47 3.49 -6.43
C GLN A 91 -9.13 3.22 -7.13
N ARG A 92 -8.40 4.28 -7.53
CA ARG A 92 -7.07 4.17 -8.15
C ARG A 92 -6.03 3.57 -7.21
N PHE A 93 -6.09 3.91 -5.93
CA PHE A 93 -5.15 3.39 -4.92
C PHE A 93 -5.27 1.87 -4.74
N HIS A 94 -6.46 1.34 -4.93
CA HIS A 94 -6.74 -0.10 -4.92
C HIS A 94 -6.80 -0.74 -6.32
N ASP A 95 -6.21 -0.07 -7.33
CA ASP A 95 -6.13 -0.53 -8.72
C ASP A 95 -7.50 -0.82 -9.36
N ILE A 96 -8.56 -0.14 -8.88
CA ILE A 96 -9.93 -0.21 -9.41
C ILE A 96 -10.14 0.95 -10.39
N ALA A 97 -10.82 0.66 -11.52
CA ALA A 97 -11.14 1.67 -12.52
C ALA A 97 -12.07 2.75 -11.94
N PRO A 98 -11.72 4.05 -12.04
CA PRO A 98 -12.55 5.12 -11.48
C PRO A 98 -13.85 5.30 -12.23
N THR A 99 -14.91 5.55 -11.47
CA THR A 99 -16.27 5.76 -11.97
C THR A 99 -16.56 7.20 -12.39
N TYR A 100 -15.65 7.81 -13.18
CA TYR A 100 -15.73 9.23 -13.59
C TYR A 100 -17.04 9.59 -14.30
N ARG A 101 -17.50 8.73 -15.24
CA ARG A 101 -18.70 9.00 -16.06
C ARG A 101 -19.96 9.08 -15.20
N LEU A 102 -20.11 8.15 -14.25
CA LEU A 102 -21.27 8.11 -13.36
C LEU A 102 -21.37 9.38 -12.50
N TRP A 103 -20.32 9.65 -11.73
CA TRP A 103 -20.32 10.78 -10.81
C TRP A 103 -20.23 12.13 -11.53
N GLY A 104 -19.53 12.20 -12.65
CA GLY A 104 -19.53 13.38 -13.51
C GLY A 104 -20.93 13.71 -14.05
N ALA A 105 -21.71 12.72 -14.47
CA ALA A 105 -23.08 12.91 -14.90
C ALA A 105 -24.00 13.36 -13.75
N ILE A 106 -23.86 12.76 -12.55
CA ILE A 106 -24.63 13.17 -11.37
C ILE A 106 -24.32 14.62 -10.99
N LEU A 107 -23.04 15.00 -10.93
CA LEU A 107 -22.62 16.38 -10.61
C LEU A 107 -23.10 17.38 -11.66
N ALA A 108 -23.05 17.02 -12.95
CA ALA A 108 -23.56 17.84 -14.03
C ALA A 108 -25.09 18.03 -13.95
N ALA A 109 -25.83 16.99 -13.56
CA ALA A 109 -27.27 17.09 -13.35
C ALA A 109 -27.64 17.93 -12.10
N CYS A 110 -26.83 17.93 -11.07
CA CYS A 110 -27.04 18.75 -9.88
C CYS A 110 -26.84 20.26 -10.13
N ALA A 111 -25.96 20.63 -11.06
CA ALA A 111 -25.63 22.03 -11.31
C ALA A 111 -26.88 22.90 -11.65
N PRO A 112 -27.72 22.57 -12.64
CA PRO A 112 -28.92 23.33 -12.94
C PRO A 112 -29.96 23.29 -11.80
N LEU A 113 -30.02 22.19 -11.04
CA LEU A 113 -30.95 22.09 -9.90
C LEU A 113 -30.55 23.03 -8.75
N PHE A 114 -29.23 23.16 -8.45
CA PHE A 114 -28.78 24.14 -7.46
C PHE A 114 -29.08 25.57 -7.88
N VAL A 115 -28.95 25.90 -9.18
CA VAL A 115 -29.26 27.23 -9.70
C VAL A 115 -30.76 27.46 -9.67
N TRP A 116 -31.57 26.47 -10.08
CA TRP A 116 -33.03 26.57 -10.09
C TRP A 116 -33.58 26.86 -8.68
N PHE A 117 -33.23 26.03 -7.69
CA PHE A 117 -33.68 26.21 -6.30
C PHE A 117 -32.98 27.34 -5.55
N LEU A 118 -32.04 28.04 -6.18
CA LEU A 118 -31.47 29.28 -5.66
C LEU A 118 -32.17 30.53 -6.23
N VAL A 119 -32.43 30.55 -7.55
CA VAL A 119 -32.80 31.77 -8.28
C VAL A 119 -34.30 31.77 -8.69
N VAL A 120 -34.80 30.65 -9.22
CA VAL A 120 -36.16 30.56 -9.78
C VAL A 120 -37.19 30.24 -8.70
N GLU A 121 -36.92 29.23 -7.88
CA GLU A 121 -37.78 28.81 -6.78
C GLU A 121 -36.92 28.68 -5.50
N PRO A 122 -36.69 29.79 -4.79
CA PRO A 122 -35.78 29.81 -3.65
C PRO A 122 -36.27 28.92 -2.50
N ARG A 123 -35.79 27.63 -2.46
CA ARG A 123 -36.06 26.67 -1.38
C ARG A 123 -34.76 26.17 -0.80
N TYR A 124 -34.44 26.65 0.40
CA TYR A 124 -33.19 26.28 1.07
C TYR A 124 -33.17 24.81 1.43
N GLU A 125 -34.27 24.26 1.96
CA GLU A 125 -34.42 22.86 2.36
C GLU A 125 -34.13 21.90 1.21
N VAL A 126 -34.66 22.17 0.02
CA VAL A 126 -34.46 21.34 -1.19
C VAL A 126 -33.00 21.32 -1.58
N ARG A 127 -32.30 22.46 -1.50
CA ARG A 127 -30.86 22.54 -1.78
C ARG A 127 -30.04 21.75 -0.77
N VAL A 128 -30.38 21.79 0.52
CA VAL A 128 -29.76 20.99 1.57
C VAL A 128 -29.96 19.50 1.33
N LEU A 129 -31.21 19.09 1.01
CA LEU A 129 -31.53 17.70 0.71
C LEU A 129 -30.79 17.19 -0.53
N LEU A 130 -30.71 17.98 -1.59
CA LEU A 130 -29.97 17.65 -2.81
C LEU A 130 -28.48 17.47 -2.53
N PHE A 131 -27.88 18.44 -1.85
CA PHE A 131 -26.44 18.37 -1.47
C PHE A 131 -26.15 17.17 -0.57
N THR A 132 -26.95 17.02 0.50
CA THR A 132 -26.75 15.95 1.49
C THR A 132 -26.98 14.57 0.89
N GLY A 133 -27.98 14.42 0.03
CA GLY A 133 -28.29 13.17 -0.67
C GLY A 133 -27.14 12.73 -1.59
N VAL A 134 -26.62 13.65 -2.41
CA VAL A 134 -25.48 13.33 -3.30
C VAL A 134 -24.21 13.07 -2.49
N MET A 135 -23.94 13.87 -1.47
CA MET A 135 -22.78 13.65 -0.58
C MET A 135 -22.87 12.28 0.10
N LEU A 136 -24.05 11.93 0.62
CA LEU A 136 -24.30 10.61 1.26
C LEU A 136 -24.02 9.46 0.29
N THR A 137 -24.49 9.55 -0.96
CA THR A 137 -24.25 8.47 -1.94
C THR A 137 -22.77 8.34 -2.31
N ILE A 138 -22.01 9.45 -2.42
CA ILE A 138 -20.57 9.43 -2.63
C ILE A 138 -19.87 8.80 -1.43
N MET A 139 -20.19 9.23 -0.20
CA MET A 139 -19.57 8.71 1.03
C MET A 139 -19.89 7.23 1.26
N ALA A 140 -21.13 6.81 1.00
CA ALA A 140 -21.56 5.42 1.11
C ALA A 140 -20.85 4.52 0.08
N ALA A 141 -20.72 4.98 -1.16
CA ALA A 141 -19.95 4.27 -2.19
C ALA A 141 -18.47 4.15 -1.83
N HIS A 142 -17.88 5.21 -1.26
CA HIS A 142 -16.50 5.22 -0.80
C HIS A 142 -16.31 4.30 0.43
N ALA A 143 -17.21 4.36 1.41
CA ALA A 143 -17.19 3.46 2.57
C ALA A 143 -17.29 2.00 2.14
N ARG A 144 -18.27 1.68 1.25
CA ARG A 144 -18.41 0.33 0.69
C ARG A 144 -17.12 -0.16 0.04
N LEU A 145 -16.49 0.67 -0.79
CA LEU A 145 -15.22 0.33 -1.42
C LEU A 145 -14.17 -0.10 -0.38
N LEU A 146 -13.92 0.76 0.63
CA LEU A 146 -12.87 0.51 1.63
C LEU A 146 -13.19 -0.65 2.59
N LEU A 147 -14.47 -0.98 2.80
CA LEU A 147 -14.89 -2.10 3.65
C LEU A 147 -14.90 -3.45 2.92
N THR A 148 -15.07 -3.45 1.58
CA THR A 148 -15.20 -4.68 0.79
C THR A 148 -13.95 -5.05 0.01
N VAL A 149 -13.02 -4.10 -0.22
CA VAL A 149 -11.78 -4.38 -0.92
C VAL A 149 -10.88 -5.27 -0.06
N ASP A 150 -10.31 -6.30 -0.68
CA ASP A 150 -9.28 -7.11 -0.03
C ASP A 150 -7.96 -6.32 -0.03
N SER A 151 -7.50 -5.95 1.16
CA SER A 151 -6.34 -5.10 1.35
C SER A 151 -5.56 -5.49 2.60
N SER A 152 -4.26 -5.66 2.45
CA SER A 152 -3.32 -5.84 3.56
C SER A 152 -3.02 -4.56 4.32
N ASN A 153 -3.42 -3.40 3.80
CA ASN A 153 -3.20 -2.10 4.44
C ASN A 153 -4.13 -1.94 5.66
N VAL A 154 -3.52 -1.83 6.84
CA VAL A 154 -4.23 -1.79 8.13
C VAL A 154 -5.15 -0.59 8.30
N PHE A 155 -4.95 0.49 7.56
CA PHE A 155 -5.76 1.71 7.63
C PHE A 155 -6.99 1.70 6.71
N THR A 156 -7.11 0.75 5.77
CA THR A 156 -8.21 0.71 4.79
C THR A 156 -9.56 0.57 5.47
N ARG A 157 -9.77 -0.45 6.31
CA ARG A 157 -11.05 -0.68 6.99
C ARG A 157 -11.42 0.40 8.01
N PRO A 158 -10.49 0.87 8.90
CA PRO A 158 -10.78 2.00 9.79
C PRO A 158 -11.25 3.26 9.04
N THR A 159 -10.64 3.56 7.90
CA THR A 159 -11.08 4.68 7.04
C THR A 159 -12.51 4.46 6.51
N GLY A 160 -12.84 3.22 6.14
CA GLY A 160 -14.21 2.86 5.75
C GLY A 160 -15.23 3.09 6.88
N TYR A 161 -14.92 2.69 8.11
CA TYR A 161 -15.80 2.95 9.27
C TYR A 161 -15.95 4.44 9.59
N LEU A 162 -14.90 5.25 9.41
CA LEU A 162 -14.99 6.70 9.52
C LEU A 162 -16.01 7.29 8.53
N LEU A 163 -16.02 6.79 7.30
CA LEU A 163 -16.98 7.22 6.28
C LEU A 163 -18.43 6.76 6.59
N VAL A 164 -18.60 5.58 7.22
CA VAL A 164 -19.91 5.14 7.73
C VAL A 164 -20.41 6.09 8.81
N LEU A 165 -19.54 6.51 9.73
CA LEU A 165 -19.88 7.53 10.73
C LEU A 165 -20.32 8.84 10.07
N GLN A 166 -19.61 9.30 9.03
CA GLN A 166 -20.00 10.47 8.25
C GLN A 166 -21.39 10.29 7.58
N CYS A 167 -21.67 9.12 7.03
CA CYS A 167 -23.00 8.82 6.49
C CYS A 167 -24.10 8.94 7.56
N GLY A 168 -23.81 8.53 8.81
CA GLY A 168 -24.72 8.70 9.93
C GLY A 168 -25.08 10.18 10.20
N PHE A 169 -24.07 11.07 10.22
CA PHE A 169 -24.32 12.52 10.37
C PHE A 169 -25.10 13.11 9.19
N LEU A 170 -24.81 12.66 7.96
CA LEU A 170 -25.56 13.11 6.77
C LEU A 170 -27.01 12.65 6.79
N LEU A 171 -27.28 11.41 7.21
CA LEU A 171 -28.63 10.89 7.39
C LEU A 171 -29.39 11.66 8.48
N LEU A 172 -28.76 11.90 9.63
CA LEU A 172 -29.36 12.69 10.70
C LEU A 172 -29.77 14.09 10.18
N ARG A 173 -28.86 14.75 9.45
CA ARG A 173 -29.13 16.05 8.82
C ARG A 173 -30.31 16.00 7.87
N MET A 174 -30.42 14.95 7.07
CA MET A 174 -31.49 14.78 6.11
C MET A 174 -32.84 14.59 6.82
N VAL A 175 -32.86 13.80 7.91
CA VAL A 175 -34.07 13.59 8.74
C VAL A 175 -34.50 14.88 9.41
N GLU A 176 -33.61 15.68 9.98
CA GLU A 176 -33.94 16.98 10.59
C GLU A 176 -34.66 17.92 9.62
N VAL A 177 -34.14 18.00 8.37
CA VAL A 177 -34.76 18.83 7.33
C VAL A 177 -36.13 18.30 6.94
N LEU A 178 -36.30 16.98 6.80
CA LEU A 178 -37.57 16.33 6.44
C LEU A 178 -38.66 16.48 7.55
N LEU A 179 -38.26 16.56 8.82
CA LEU A 179 -39.11 16.78 9.97
C LEU A 179 -39.53 18.27 10.13
N GLY A 180 -39.09 19.14 9.20
CA GLY A 180 -39.46 20.57 9.21
C GLY A 180 -38.70 21.40 10.22
N HIS A 181 -37.60 20.90 10.81
CA HIS A 181 -36.65 21.70 11.59
C HIS A 181 -35.86 22.58 10.62
N SER A 182 -36.54 23.57 10.04
CA SER A 182 -35.98 24.45 9.03
C SER A 182 -34.87 25.31 9.63
N LEU A 183 -33.70 25.27 8.98
CA LEU A 183 -32.60 26.17 9.28
C LEU A 183 -32.78 27.45 8.46
N ALA A 184 -32.55 28.59 9.08
CA ALA A 184 -32.58 29.88 8.39
C ALA A 184 -31.48 30.01 7.31
N GLY A 185 -30.44 29.16 7.38
CA GLY A 185 -29.34 29.13 6.40
C GLY A 185 -28.10 28.39 6.88
N LEU A 186 -27.05 28.41 6.06
CA LEU A 186 -25.75 27.77 6.39
C LEU A 186 -25.11 28.38 7.64
N LEU A 187 -25.30 29.67 7.86
CA LEU A 187 -24.72 30.43 8.99
C LEU A 187 -25.65 30.52 10.18
N ASP A 188 -26.70 29.69 10.22
CA ASP A 188 -27.62 29.62 11.36
C ASP A 188 -26.86 29.16 12.62
N PRO A 189 -26.91 29.91 13.73
CA PRO A 189 -26.17 29.58 14.95
C PRO A 189 -26.84 28.50 15.80
N SER A 190 -27.79 27.71 15.24
CA SER A 190 -28.40 26.60 15.97
C SER A 190 -27.39 25.55 16.38
N GLY A 191 -27.57 24.91 17.56
CA GLY A 191 -26.69 23.88 18.05
C GLY A 191 -26.55 22.69 17.08
N ALA A 192 -27.63 22.33 16.39
CA ALA A 192 -27.63 21.27 15.38
C ALA A 192 -26.73 21.63 14.18
N GLN A 193 -26.81 22.86 13.66
CA GLN A 193 -25.97 23.32 12.55
C GLN A 193 -24.49 23.38 12.94
N VAL A 194 -24.19 23.90 14.13
CA VAL A 194 -22.81 23.94 14.67
C VAL A 194 -22.26 22.52 14.80
N THR A 195 -23.02 21.59 15.38
CA THR A 195 -22.59 20.18 15.53
C THR A 195 -22.30 19.53 14.17
N TYR A 196 -23.17 19.75 13.17
CA TYR A 196 -22.98 19.22 11.82
C TYR A 196 -21.71 19.78 11.16
N LEU A 197 -21.47 21.10 11.25
CA LEU A 197 -20.28 21.73 10.68
C LEU A 197 -19.00 21.25 11.39
N MET A 198 -19.02 21.10 12.71
CA MET A 198 -17.90 20.55 13.47
C MET A 198 -17.64 19.10 13.08
N ALA A 199 -18.69 18.25 13.08
CA ALA A 199 -18.54 16.84 12.68
C ALA A 199 -17.93 16.70 11.26
N PHE A 200 -18.44 17.49 10.30
CA PHE A 200 -17.89 17.50 8.94
C PHE A 200 -16.42 17.92 8.91
N THR A 201 -16.05 18.97 9.64
CA THR A 201 -14.67 19.48 9.68
C THR A 201 -13.70 18.47 10.28
N PHE A 202 -14.05 17.87 11.43
CA PHE A 202 -13.20 16.90 12.10
C PHE A 202 -13.08 15.59 11.31
N ILE A 203 -14.19 15.10 10.75
CA ILE A 203 -14.16 13.87 9.93
C ILE A 203 -13.35 14.10 8.66
N PHE A 204 -13.44 15.27 8.03
CA PHE A 204 -12.58 15.64 6.89
C PHE A 204 -11.09 15.60 7.27
N LEU A 205 -10.72 16.16 8.41
CA LEU A 205 -9.35 16.14 8.92
C LEU A 205 -8.86 14.69 9.14
N ILE A 206 -9.66 13.90 9.87
CA ILE A 206 -9.32 12.50 10.18
C ILE A 206 -9.26 11.66 8.89
N LEU A 207 -10.17 11.88 7.95
CA LEU A 207 -10.14 11.22 6.63
C LEU A 207 -8.84 11.56 5.88
N SER A 208 -8.46 12.83 5.86
CA SER A 208 -7.23 13.26 5.21
C SER A 208 -5.99 12.60 5.82
N VAL A 209 -5.91 12.56 7.15
CA VAL A 209 -4.83 11.87 7.88
C VAL A 209 -4.85 10.37 7.59
N ALA A 210 -6.02 9.75 7.60
CA ALA A 210 -6.16 8.31 7.32
C ALA A 210 -5.68 7.94 5.90
N LEU A 211 -5.97 8.76 4.90
CA LEU A 211 -5.48 8.56 3.53
C LEU A 211 -3.96 8.75 3.43
N ILE A 212 -3.40 9.72 4.18
CA ILE A 212 -1.94 9.89 4.30
C ILE A 212 -1.30 8.63 4.90
N LEU A 213 -1.88 8.09 5.97
CA LEU A 213 -1.40 6.87 6.63
C LEU A 213 -1.54 5.64 5.72
N MET A 214 -2.64 5.53 4.95
CA MET A 214 -2.79 4.48 3.93
C MET A 214 -1.66 4.52 2.90
N ALA A 215 -1.32 5.71 2.40
CA ALA A 215 -0.23 5.87 1.45
C ALA A 215 1.14 5.57 2.08
N ALA A 216 1.37 6.00 3.32
CA ALA A 216 2.61 5.72 4.06
C ALA A 216 2.81 4.22 4.30
N GLU A 217 1.74 3.51 4.68
CA GLU A 217 1.78 2.06 4.87
C GLU A 217 2.04 1.31 3.55
N ARG A 218 1.44 1.74 2.43
CA ARG A 218 1.73 1.17 1.10
C ARG A 218 3.21 1.36 0.75
N MET A 219 3.75 2.55 1.00
CA MET A 219 5.17 2.84 0.80
C MET A 219 6.06 1.96 1.67
N ARG A 220 5.72 1.78 2.96
CA ARG A 220 6.46 0.91 3.88
C ARG A 220 6.49 -0.53 3.37
N MET A 221 5.34 -1.08 2.97
CA MET A 221 5.26 -2.44 2.43
C MET A 221 6.08 -2.62 1.16
N GLU A 222 6.10 -1.62 0.28
CA GLU A 222 6.91 -1.62 -0.94
C GLU A 222 8.41 -1.65 -0.61
N PHE A 223 8.85 -0.80 0.34
CA PHE A 223 10.24 -0.82 0.80
C PHE A 223 10.63 -2.13 1.48
N GLU A 224 9.76 -2.69 2.32
CA GLU A 224 9.98 -3.98 2.96
C GLU A 224 10.11 -5.10 1.92
N HIS A 225 9.26 -5.07 0.89
CA HIS A 225 9.35 -6.02 -0.21
C HIS A 225 10.68 -5.91 -0.98
N LEU A 226 11.09 -4.69 -1.36
CA LEU A 226 12.36 -4.45 -2.04
C LEU A 226 13.59 -4.78 -1.18
N ALA A 227 13.50 -4.60 0.14
CA ALA A 227 14.56 -4.98 1.06
C ALA A 227 14.63 -6.50 1.30
N THR A 228 13.51 -7.21 1.12
CA THR A 228 13.38 -8.64 1.43
C THR A 228 13.69 -9.51 0.21
N TYR A 229 13.25 -9.12 -0.98
CA TYR A 229 13.38 -9.94 -2.18
C TYR A 229 14.27 -9.30 -3.24
N ASP A 230 15.11 -10.11 -3.88
CA ASP A 230 15.90 -9.72 -5.05
C ASP A 230 14.96 -9.42 -6.23
N SER A 231 15.12 -8.23 -6.83
CA SER A 231 14.21 -7.73 -7.86
C SER A 231 14.24 -8.54 -9.17
N LEU A 232 15.34 -9.23 -9.47
CA LEU A 232 15.48 -10.04 -10.68
C LEU A 232 14.91 -11.46 -10.48
N THR A 233 15.35 -12.13 -9.43
CA THR A 233 15.08 -13.56 -9.21
C THR A 233 13.93 -13.81 -8.25
N SER A 234 13.44 -12.77 -7.55
CA SER A 234 12.45 -12.84 -6.47
C SER A 234 12.84 -13.80 -5.33
N THR A 235 14.11 -14.15 -5.18
CA THR A 235 14.65 -14.89 -4.03
C THR A 235 14.91 -13.91 -2.88
N LEU A 236 15.20 -14.40 -1.68
CA LEU A 236 15.56 -13.50 -0.58
C LEU A 236 16.85 -12.74 -0.91
N THR A 237 16.89 -11.46 -0.55
CA THR A 237 18.15 -10.70 -0.56
C THR A 237 19.12 -11.28 0.47
N ARG A 238 20.42 -11.02 0.31
CA ARG A 238 21.45 -11.42 1.27
C ARG A 238 21.08 -11.07 2.70
N ARG A 239 20.60 -9.84 2.94
CA ARG A 239 20.19 -9.37 4.27
C ARG A 239 19.02 -10.20 4.83
N ALA A 240 17.93 -10.33 4.08
CA ALA A 240 16.74 -11.04 4.53
C ALA A 240 17.02 -12.53 4.75
N TRP A 241 17.91 -13.13 3.93
CA TRP A 241 18.32 -14.50 4.08
C TRP A 241 19.16 -14.71 5.35
N LEU A 242 20.13 -13.82 5.63
CA LEU A 242 20.95 -13.87 6.86
C LEU A 242 20.08 -13.71 8.12
N GLU A 243 19.11 -12.80 8.12
CA GLU A 243 18.14 -12.63 9.21
C GLU A 243 17.29 -13.90 9.41
N SER A 244 16.88 -14.56 8.32
CA SER A 244 16.15 -15.84 8.38
C SER A 244 16.99 -16.97 8.97
N CYS A 245 18.25 -17.08 8.55
CA CYS A 245 19.20 -18.05 9.10
C CYS A 245 19.49 -17.80 10.59
N GLY A 246 19.65 -16.54 10.99
CA GLY A 246 19.84 -16.21 12.40
C GLY A 246 18.70 -16.70 13.29
N ARG A 247 17.47 -16.50 12.84
CA ARG A 247 16.29 -17.03 13.55
C ARG A 247 16.28 -18.56 13.61
N GLU A 248 16.71 -19.22 12.55
CA GLU A 248 16.76 -20.70 12.53
C GLU A 248 17.88 -21.25 13.42
N VAL A 249 19.05 -20.62 13.48
CA VAL A 249 20.12 -20.96 14.44
C VAL A 249 19.59 -20.89 15.88
N GLU A 250 18.89 -19.83 16.23
CA GLU A 250 18.28 -19.68 17.56
C GLU A 250 17.19 -20.73 17.83
N ARG A 251 16.47 -21.19 16.80
CA ARG A 251 15.49 -22.26 16.89
C ARG A 251 16.18 -23.61 17.11
N CYS A 252 17.25 -23.89 16.37
CA CYS A 252 18.07 -25.08 16.55
C CYS A 252 18.62 -25.19 17.97
N ARG A 253 19.18 -24.09 18.50
CA ARG A 253 19.70 -24.02 19.87
C ARG A 253 18.63 -24.29 20.94
N ARG A 254 17.40 -23.85 20.74
CA ARG A 254 16.30 -24.02 21.73
C ARG A 254 15.68 -25.41 21.69
N HIS A 255 15.64 -26.05 20.52
CA HIS A 255 14.87 -27.27 20.32
C HIS A 255 15.70 -28.50 19.94
N GLY A 256 17.03 -28.35 19.79
CA GLY A 256 17.91 -29.46 19.41
C GLY A 256 17.70 -29.96 17.98
N HIS A 257 17.14 -29.14 17.07
CA HIS A 257 16.94 -29.52 15.67
C HIS A 257 18.19 -29.20 14.85
N GLY A 258 18.49 -30.04 13.87
CA GLY A 258 19.53 -29.77 12.89
C GLY A 258 19.03 -28.85 11.77
N MET A 259 19.97 -28.23 11.08
CA MET A 259 19.73 -27.55 9.80
C MET A 259 20.94 -27.69 8.91
N SER A 260 20.77 -27.57 7.60
CA SER A 260 21.86 -27.54 6.63
C SER A 260 21.80 -26.28 5.77
N LEU A 261 22.96 -25.88 5.26
CA LEU A 261 23.13 -24.71 4.43
C LEU A 261 23.89 -25.10 3.15
N MET A 262 23.50 -24.51 2.04
CA MET A 262 24.19 -24.65 0.75
C MET A 262 24.63 -23.28 0.25
N MET A 263 25.87 -23.21 -0.25
CA MET A 263 26.32 -22.13 -1.12
C MET A 263 26.42 -22.65 -2.55
N MET A 264 25.89 -21.92 -3.49
CA MET A 264 25.78 -22.30 -4.89
C MET A 264 26.30 -21.17 -5.77
N ASP A 265 27.06 -21.52 -6.79
CA ASP A 265 27.61 -20.57 -7.76
C ASP A 265 27.48 -21.13 -9.17
N MET A 266 26.99 -20.29 -10.08
CA MET A 266 26.76 -20.72 -11.47
C MET A 266 28.07 -20.70 -12.25
N ASP A 267 28.48 -21.87 -12.69
CA ASP A 267 29.77 -22.08 -13.36
C ASP A 267 29.87 -21.29 -14.67
N HIS A 268 30.97 -20.55 -14.82
CA HIS A 268 31.26 -19.78 -16.05
C HIS A 268 30.18 -18.75 -16.45
N PHE A 269 29.40 -18.24 -15.47
CA PHE A 269 28.33 -17.29 -15.75
C PHE A 269 28.81 -16.02 -16.45
N LYS A 270 30.02 -15.56 -16.14
CA LYS A 270 30.65 -14.45 -16.86
C LYS A 270 30.75 -14.71 -18.36
N SER A 271 31.11 -15.91 -18.78
CA SER A 271 31.18 -16.30 -20.19
C SER A 271 29.81 -16.25 -20.87
N VAL A 272 28.72 -16.58 -20.16
CA VAL A 272 27.35 -16.42 -20.65
C VAL A 272 27.07 -14.95 -20.96
N ASN A 273 27.41 -14.05 -20.02
CA ASN A 273 27.23 -12.61 -20.21
C ASN A 273 28.10 -12.06 -21.36
N ASP A 274 29.36 -12.47 -21.43
CA ASP A 274 30.31 -11.99 -22.45
C ASP A 274 29.89 -12.46 -23.86
N THR A 275 29.28 -13.63 -23.97
CA THR A 275 28.87 -14.22 -25.26
C THR A 275 27.46 -13.78 -25.72
N HIS A 276 26.50 -13.69 -24.77
CA HIS A 276 25.07 -13.51 -25.09
C HIS A 276 24.49 -12.20 -24.56
N GLY A 277 25.29 -11.39 -23.85
CA GLY A 277 24.89 -10.14 -23.23
C GLY A 277 24.16 -10.30 -21.88
N HIS A 278 24.17 -9.25 -21.07
CA HIS A 278 23.53 -9.23 -19.74
C HIS A 278 22.06 -9.63 -19.73
N PRO A 279 21.21 -9.23 -20.72
CA PRO A 279 19.81 -9.65 -20.71
C PRO A 279 19.61 -11.18 -20.79
N MET A 280 20.53 -11.89 -21.45
CA MET A 280 20.49 -13.35 -21.47
C MET A 280 20.96 -13.94 -20.15
N GLY A 281 22.01 -13.37 -19.54
CA GLY A 281 22.45 -13.76 -18.20
C GLY A 281 21.34 -13.60 -17.16
N ASP A 282 20.60 -12.50 -17.20
CA ASP A 282 19.44 -12.27 -16.33
C ASP A 282 18.37 -13.37 -16.48
N ARG A 283 18.05 -13.77 -17.73
CA ARG A 283 17.13 -14.90 -17.99
C ARG A 283 17.64 -16.22 -17.43
N VAL A 284 18.96 -16.48 -17.52
CA VAL A 284 19.58 -17.67 -16.95
C VAL A 284 19.51 -17.69 -15.43
N LEU A 285 19.71 -16.54 -14.76
CA LEU A 285 19.56 -16.40 -13.31
C LEU A 285 18.12 -16.64 -12.86
N VAL A 286 17.15 -16.10 -13.57
CA VAL A 286 15.71 -16.32 -13.29
C VAL A 286 15.34 -17.78 -13.44
N ASP A 287 15.76 -18.42 -14.54
CA ASP A 287 15.53 -19.85 -14.78
C ASP A 287 16.14 -20.72 -13.67
N PHE A 288 17.38 -20.43 -13.27
CA PHE A 288 18.02 -21.16 -12.18
C PHE A 288 17.25 -21.00 -10.86
N ALA A 289 16.89 -19.81 -10.48
CA ALA A 289 16.13 -19.56 -9.26
C ALA A 289 14.77 -20.31 -9.27
N GLN A 290 14.08 -20.34 -10.41
CA GLN A 290 12.82 -21.09 -10.57
C GLN A 290 13.03 -22.60 -10.45
N ARG A 291 14.08 -23.16 -11.10
CA ARG A 291 14.43 -24.57 -11.00
C ARG A 291 14.72 -25.00 -9.57
N VAL A 292 15.48 -24.18 -8.84
CA VAL A 292 15.77 -24.44 -7.43
C VAL A 292 14.46 -24.43 -6.63
N ARG A 293 13.60 -23.41 -6.78
CA ARG A 293 12.31 -23.33 -6.08
C ARG A 293 11.42 -24.57 -6.25
N LEU A 294 11.39 -25.14 -7.45
CA LEU A 294 10.60 -26.35 -7.71
C LEU A 294 11.09 -27.58 -6.93
N GLN A 295 12.30 -27.53 -6.36
CA GLN A 295 12.87 -28.61 -5.55
C GLN A 295 12.68 -28.40 -4.04
N LEU A 296 12.17 -27.22 -3.63
CA LEU A 296 12.12 -26.79 -2.24
C LEU A 296 10.82 -27.12 -1.55
N ARG A 297 10.87 -27.28 -0.22
CA ARG A 297 9.74 -27.37 0.69
C ARG A 297 9.36 -25.98 1.20
N LEU A 298 8.19 -25.85 1.80
CA LEU A 298 7.71 -24.59 2.39
C LEU A 298 8.67 -23.92 3.40
N PRO A 299 9.36 -24.66 4.31
CA PRO A 299 10.27 -24.05 5.26
C PRO A 299 11.63 -23.66 4.66
N ASP A 300 12.01 -24.20 3.48
CA ASP A 300 13.28 -23.92 2.84
C ASP A 300 13.36 -22.45 2.39
N ARG A 301 14.56 -21.85 2.46
CA ARG A 301 14.77 -20.42 2.13
C ARG A 301 15.90 -20.25 1.13
N LEU A 302 15.52 -19.90 -0.10
CA LEU A 302 16.46 -19.56 -1.16
C LEU A 302 16.76 -18.06 -1.13
N GLY A 303 18.04 -17.68 -1.15
CA GLY A 303 18.52 -16.31 -1.25
C GLY A 303 19.54 -16.14 -2.37
N ARG A 304 19.71 -14.89 -2.84
CA ARG A 304 20.77 -14.49 -3.76
C ARG A 304 21.74 -13.57 -3.02
N PHE A 305 23.02 -13.93 -2.97
CA PHE A 305 24.02 -13.15 -2.25
C PHE A 305 24.64 -12.05 -3.11
N GLY A 306 24.64 -12.23 -4.43
CA GLY A 306 25.13 -11.26 -5.41
C GLY A 306 25.49 -11.96 -6.73
N GLY A 307 25.50 -11.25 -7.83
CA GLY A 307 25.89 -11.81 -9.12
C GLY A 307 25.20 -13.14 -9.44
N GLU A 308 26.02 -14.19 -9.52
CA GLU A 308 25.63 -15.57 -9.79
C GLU A 308 25.59 -16.48 -8.55
N GLU A 309 25.74 -15.90 -7.34
CA GLU A 309 25.81 -16.65 -6.08
C GLU A 309 24.44 -16.76 -5.43
N PHE A 310 24.03 -18.00 -5.15
CA PHE A 310 22.81 -18.33 -4.43
C PHE A 310 23.09 -19.10 -3.15
N VAL A 311 22.21 -18.98 -2.18
CA VAL A 311 22.30 -19.66 -0.88
C VAL A 311 20.96 -20.32 -0.56
N LEU A 312 21.03 -21.48 0.09
CA LEU A 312 19.84 -22.22 0.47
C LEU A 312 19.95 -22.66 1.92
N LEU A 313 18.96 -22.33 2.72
CA LEU A 313 18.75 -22.82 4.08
C LEU A 313 17.73 -23.96 4.03
N LEU A 314 18.09 -25.07 4.64
CA LEU A 314 17.25 -26.26 4.81
C LEU A 314 17.03 -26.54 6.30
N PRO A 315 15.95 -26.06 6.92
CA PRO A 315 15.59 -26.36 8.28
C PRO A 315 15.34 -27.87 8.47
N GLU A 316 15.63 -28.39 9.66
CA GLU A 316 15.36 -29.78 10.05
C GLU A 316 15.88 -30.81 9.03
N THR A 317 17.07 -30.55 8.46
CA THR A 317 17.65 -31.37 7.38
C THR A 317 19.08 -31.73 7.73
N ALA A 318 19.37 -33.02 7.80
CA ALA A 318 20.71 -33.56 8.01
C ALA A 318 21.59 -33.42 6.76
N LEU A 319 22.91 -33.52 6.91
CA LEU A 319 23.88 -33.33 5.83
C LEU A 319 23.60 -34.26 4.64
N GLU A 320 23.31 -35.53 4.89
CA GLU A 320 23.07 -36.56 3.85
C GLU A 320 21.83 -36.20 3.01
N ASP A 321 20.78 -35.71 3.62
CA ASP A 321 19.55 -35.32 2.93
C ASP A 321 19.74 -33.98 2.20
N ALA A 322 20.49 -33.05 2.78
CA ALA A 322 20.89 -31.83 2.10
C ALA A 322 21.72 -32.13 0.82
N VAL A 323 22.65 -33.08 0.87
CA VAL A 323 23.41 -33.53 -0.31
C VAL A 323 22.46 -34.09 -1.40
N LYS A 324 21.46 -34.87 -1.04
CA LYS A 324 20.45 -35.35 -2.00
C LYS A 324 19.70 -34.18 -2.68
N VAL A 325 19.32 -33.17 -1.92
CA VAL A 325 18.71 -31.94 -2.47
C VAL A 325 19.68 -31.23 -3.39
N ALA A 326 20.94 -31.04 -2.98
CA ALA A 326 21.98 -30.42 -3.79
C ALA A 326 22.21 -31.15 -5.13
N GLN A 327 22.26 -32.49 -5.11
CA GLN A 327 22.40 -33.30 -6.34
C GLN A 327 21.19 -33.15 -7.27
N ARG A 328 19.96 -33.06 -6.74
CA ARG A 328 18.78 -32.80 -7.56
C ARG A 328 18.84 -31.41 -8.19
N ILE A 329 19.25 -30.39 -7.44
CA ILE A 329 19.42 -29.02 -7.96
C ILE A 329 20.45 -29.02 -9.09
N ARG A 330 21.63 -29.63 -8.86
CA ARG A 330 22.69 -29.72 -9.86
C ARG A 330 22.23 -30.45 -11.13
N ALA A 331 21.47 -31.53 -11.00
CA ALA A 331 20.97 -32.34 -12.10
C ALA A 331 19.72 -31.73 -12.78
N SER A 332 19.13 -30.67 -12.22
CA SER A 332 17.91 -30.06 -12.77
C SER A 332 18.14 -29.48 -14.16
N ARG A 333 17.20 -29.77 -15.07
CA ARG A 333 17.27 -29.26 -16.43
C ARG A 333 16.71 -27.84 -16.50
N ARG A 334 17.26 -27.01 -17.40
CA ARG A 334 16.71 -25.66 -17.70
C ARG A 334 15.24 -25.77 -18.09
N LEU A 335 14.44 -24.81 -17.66
CA LEU A 335 13.01 -24.75 -17.97
C LEU A 335 12.76 -24.28 -19.41
N SER A 336 13.65 -23.40 -19.90
CA SER A 336 13.57 -22.85 -21.26
C SER A 336 14.69 -23.43 -22.14
N PRO A 337 14.38 -24.21 -23.21
CA PRO A 337 15.39 -24.85 -24.07
C PRO A 337 16.32 -23.91 -24.82
N ASP A 338 15.89 -22.66 -25.03
CA ASP A 338 16.63 -21.60 -25.74
C ASP A 338 17.74 -20.96 -24.89
N LEU A 339 17.77 -21.22 -23.57
CA LEU A 339 18.81 -20.67 -22.70
C LEU A 339 20.15 -21.41 -22.88
N PRO A 340 21.30 -20.72 -22.76
CA PRO A 340 22.60 -21.37 -22.76
C PRO A 340 22.73 -22.32 -21.56
N LEU A 341 23.55 -23.36 -21.72
CA LEU A 341 23.88 -24.28 -20.63
C LEU A 341 24.79 -23.57 -19.63
N CYS A 342 24.36 -23.56 -18.37
CA CYS A 342 25.15 -23.09 -17.25
C CYS A 342 25.01 -24.14 -16.13
N THR A 343 26.11 -24.72 -15.69
CA THR A 343 26.16 -25.66 -14.56
C THR A 343 26.28 -24.93 -13.26
N VAL A 344 26.22 -25.65 -12.15
CA VAL A 344 26.32 -25.06 -10.81
C VAL A 344 27.26 -25.91 -9.94
N SER A 345 28.14 -25.23 -9.21
CA SER A 345 28.93 -25.81 -8.14
C SER A 345 28.25 -25.53 -6.80
N ILE A 346 28.21 -26.51 -5.91
CA ILE A 346 27.47 -26.46 -4.65
C ILE A 346 28.37 -26.92 -3.51
N GLY A 347 28.49 -26.09 -2.45
CA GLY A 347 29.09 -26.44 -1.18
C GLY A 347 28.01 -26.63 -0.13
N VAL A 348 28.06 -27.71 0.66
CA VAL A 348 27.06 -28.06 1.69
C VAL A 348 27.71 -28.16 3.04
N ALA A 349 27.11 -27.54 4.05
CA ALA A 349 27.48 -27.67 5.46
C ALA A 349 26.29 -27.89 6.36
N SER A 350 26.46 -28.63 7.44
CA SER A 350 25.46 -28.92 8.45
C SER A 350 25.77 -28.20 9.75
N TYR A 351 24.74 -27.73 10.46
CA TYR A 351 24.87 -27.06 11.75
C TYR A 351 25.28 -28.02 12.85
N GLU A 352 26.36 -27.68 13.58
CA GLU A 352 26.85 -28.41 14.73
C GLU A 352 26.51 -27.64 16.03
N GLU A 353 25.63 -28.19 16.84
CA GLU A 353 24.95 -27.51 17.95
C GLU A 353 25.91 -26.85 18.98
N GLN A 354 27.10 -27.39 19.22
CA GLN A 354 27.99 -26.92 20.27
C GLN A 354 29.07 -25.93 19.77
N SER A 355 29.32 -25.85 18.49
CA SER A 355 30.46 -25.10 17.93
C SER A 355 30.05 -23.98 16.97
N ASP A 356 28.83 -24.03 16.43
CA ASP A 356 28.51 -23.17 15.31
C ASP A 356 27.89 -21.84 15.66
N THR A 357 28.42 -20.83 15.00
CA THR A 357 27.75 -19.57 14.69
C THR A 357 27.29 -19.59 13.22
N LEU A 358 26.38 -18.70 12.84
CA LEU A 358 26.00 -18.53 11.43
C LEU A 358 27.24 -18.28 10.54
N ASN A 359 28.19 -17.51 11.02
CA ASN A 359 29.40 -17.19 10.25
C ASN A 359 30.31 -18.41 10.06
N SER A 360 30.48 -19.27 11.07
CA SER A 360 31.30 -20.51 10.94
C SER A 360 30.63 -21.49 9.96
N LEU A 361 29.30 -21.63 10.02
CA LEU A 361 28.55 -22.49 9.12
C LEU A 361 28.67 -22.01 7.66
N LEU A 362 28.53 -20.70 7.43
CA LEU A 362 28.72 -20.08 6.11
C LEU A 362 30.14 -20.32 5.61
N ALA A 363 31.15 -20.13 6.45
CA ALA A 363 32.55 -20.34 6.05
C ALA A 363 32.84 -21.81 5.67
N ARG A 364 32.21 -22.79 6.34
CA ARG A 364 32.34 -24.21 5.98
C ARG A 364 31.67 -24.54 4.65
N ALA A 365 30.50 -23.99 4.39
CA ALA A 365 29.80 -24.14 3.12
C ALA A 365 30.56 -23.47 1.95
N ASP A 366 31.14 -22.28 2.18
CA ASP A 366 31.97 -21.57 1.21
C ASP A 366 33.25 -22.34 0.88
N ALA A 367 33.96 -22.86 1.90
CA ALA A 367 35.12 -23.73 1.68
C ALA A 367 34.78 -25.00 0.88
N ALA A 368 33.59 -25.57 1.10
CA ALA A 368 33.10 -26.69 0.30
C ALA A 368 32.79 -26.26 -1.16
N LEU A 369 32.17 -25.11 -1.37
CA LEU A 369 31.95 -24.56 -2.71
C LEU A 369 33.27 -24.28 -3.44
N TYR A 370 34.24 -23.72 -2.76
CA TYR A 370 35.57 -23.51 -3.32
C TYR A 370 36.17 -24.81 -3.83
N ARG A 371 36.13 -25.92 -3.01
CA ARG A 371 36.58 -27.23 -3.45
C ARG A 371 35.79 -27.76 -4.67
N ALA A 372 34.47 -27.54 -4.69
CA ALA A 372 33.68 -27.93 -5.84
C ALA A 372 34.13 -27.25 -7.14
N LYS A 373 34.49 -25.98 -7.07
CA LYS A 373 35.04 -25.22 -8.21
C LYS A 373 36.44 -25.72 -8.62
N ASP A 374 37.30 -25.98 -7.64
CA ASP A 374 38.69 -26.38 -7.84
C ASP A 374 38.80 -27.80 -8.42
N LEU A 375 37.97 -28.71 -7.99
CA LEU A 375 37.91 -30.09 -8.49
C LEU A 375 37.23 -30.26 -9.88
N GLY A 376 36.94 -29.16 -10.56
CA GLY A 376 36.44 -29.19 -11.96
C GLY A 376 34.96 -28.81 -12.14
N ARG A 377 34.38 -28.15 -11.16
CA ARG A 377 33.00 -27.59 -11.23
C ARG A 377 31.90 -28.62 -11.41
N ASN A 378 30.66 -28.16 -11.60
CA ASN A 378 29.43 -28.96 -11.81
C ASN A 378 29.35 -30.15 -10.82
N ARG A 379 29.54 -29.87 -9.54
CA ARG A 379 29.56 -30.90 -8.48
C ARG A 379 29.06 -30.35 -7.14
N VAL A 380 28.81 -31.28 -6.25
CA VAL A 380 28.44 -31.02 -4.86
C VAL A 380 29.60 -31.51 -3.99
N GLU A 381 30.10 -30.63 -3.14
CA GLU A 381 31.09 -30.93 -2.11
C GLU A 381 30.52 -30.61 -0.73
N THR A 382 30.97 -31.35 0.29
CA THR A 382 30.56 -31.16 1.67
C THR A 382 31.68 -30.61 2.53
N GLU A 383 31.36 -30.04 3.69
CA GLU A 383 32.33 -29.58 4.68
C GLU A 383 33.34 -30.67 5.09
N ARG A 384 32.90 -31.91 5.16
CA ARG A 384 33.74 -33.09 5.37
C ARG A 384 34.01 -33.73 4.01
N ALA A 385 35.28 -33.91 3.64
CA ALA A 385 35.57 -34.76 2.51
C ALA A 385 34.89 -36.12 2.76
N MET A 386 33.91 -36.50 1.94
CA MET A 386 33.39 -37.87 2.00
C MET A 386 34.60 -38.79 1.74
N LEU A 387 35.06 -39.53 2.75
CA LEU A 387 35.96 -40.63 2.54
C LEU A 387 35.32 -41.61 1.56
N PRO A 388 36.04 -42.09 0.55
CA PRO A 388 35.51 -42.93 -0.48
C PRO A 388 34.91 -44.22 0.04
#